data_9a91a7e99efce022f4bd70ab9e4ae3e2
#
_entry.id   9a91a7e99efce022f4bd70ab9e4ae3e2
#
_cell.length_a   1.000
_cell.length_b   1.000
_cell.length_c   1.000
_cell.angle_alpha   90.00
_cell.angle_beta   90.00
_cell.angle_gamma   90.00
#
_symmetry.space_group_name_H-M   'P 1'
#
loop_
_entity.id
_entity.type
_entity.pdbx_description
1 polymer ?
#
loop_
_entity_poly.entity_id
_entity_poly.type
_entity_poly.pdbx_seq_one_letter_code
_entity_poly.pdbx_strand_id
1 'polypeptide(L)'
;MCGGRGSRLRVGDAGGRGDAAGVEKPLVEVAGASMLSRVTDALRASEVETVHAVVSPHAPETADRARSLSVPTIETPGDGYVSDLRAALETVGRPAVTVPADLPLLAAGHVDDAVAEARHRGDGRGSGVTSLAVCVPAAVKRRLGASVDTAFDHDGGTVAPTGVNVVADGDDTVALTYDARLAVNVNRPQDLELAEALCG
;
A
#
# COMPACT_ATOMS: atom_id res chain seq x y z
N MET A 1 0.59 -3.42 -4.57
CA MET A 1 1.36 -2.84 -5.71
C MET A 1 2.83 -2.73 -5.34
N CYS A 2 3.70 -3.44 -6.05
CA CYS A 2 5.13 -3.61 -5.70
C CYS A 2 6.07 -3.08 -6.82
N GLY A 3 5.78 -1.97 -7.47
CA GLY A 3 6.45 -1.66 -8.72
C GLY A 3 7.01 -0.25 -8.91
N GLY A 4 7.46 0.42 -7.87
CA GLY A 4 8.15 1.70 -8.03
C GLY A 4 9.68 1.55 -8.05
N ARG A 5 10.41 2.40 -8.81
CA ARG A 5 11.88 2.46 -8.80
C ARG A 5 12.44 2.92 -7.45
N GLY A 6 11.96 2.55 -6.31
CA GLY A 6 12.46 2.73 -4.93
C GLY A 6 13.56 3.77 -4.66
N SER A 7 13.63 4.83 -5.50
CA SER A 7 14.76 5.77 -5.56
C SER A 7 14.92 6.66 -4.32
N ARG A 8 13.94 6.62 -3.41
CA ARG A 8 13.92 7.47 -2.21
C ARG A 8 14.38 6.76 -0.94
N LEU A 9 14.34 5.43 -0.91
CA LEU A 9 14.80 4.64 0.22
C LEU A 9 16.11 3.95 -0.15
N ARG A 10 17.24 4.49 0.29
CA ARG A 10 18.54 3.81 0.28
C ARG A 10 18.79 3.30 1.70
N VAL A 11 18.60 2.01 1.91
CA VAL A 11 19.00 1.36 3.16
C VAL A 11 20.45 0.92 2.98
N GLY A 12 21.38 1.64 3.60
CA GLY A 12 22.77 1.25 3.73
C GLY A 12 23.77 2.36 3.50
N ASP A 13 24.26 2.95 4.57
CA ASP A 13 25.69 3.27 4.76
C ASP A 13 26.03 3.11 6.24
N ALA A 14 26.15 1.85 6.65
CA ALA A 14 26.90 1.47 7.85
C ALA A 14 27.96 0.48 7.40
N GLY A 15 29.09 1.03 6.88
CA GLY A 15 30.41 0.41 6.79
C GLY A 15 30.47 -1.06 6.35
N GLY A 16 30.56 -1.33 5.03
CA GLY A 16 30.89 -2.66 4.51
C GLY A 16 31.08 -2.66 3.01
N ARG A 17 32.31 -2.91 2.55
CA ARG A 17 32.66 -3.13 1.12
C ARG A 17 31.86 -4.31 0.56
N GLY A 18 31.03 -4.07 -0.43
CA GLY A 18 30.36 -5.09 -1.23
C GLY A 18 29.35 -4.41 -2.16
N ASP A 19 29.28 -4.80 -3.44
CA ASP A 19 28.38 -4.29 -4.46
C ASP A 19 26.94 -4.22 -3.94
N ALA A 20 26.50 -3.03 -3.55
CA ALA A 20 25.17 -2.78 -3.06
C ALA A 20 24.21 -2.51 -4.23
N ALA A 21 23.74 -3.56 -4.88
CA ALA A 21 22.41 -3.56 -5.46
C ALA A 21 21.47 -3.36 -4.26
N GLY A 22 20.88 -2.18 -4.10
CA GLY A 22 20.07 -1.88 -2.91
C GLY A 22 18.86 -2.82 -2.86
N VAL A 23 18.52 -3.32 -1.68
CA VAL A 23 17.33 -4.16 -1.44
C VAL A 23 16.10 -3.50 -2.05
N GLU A 24 15.32 -4.24 -2.82
CA GLU A 24 14.06 -3.74 -3.38
C GLU A 24 13.11 -3.29 -2.25
N LYS A 25 12.52 -2.13 -2.39
CA LYS A 25 11.74 -1.48 -1.33
C LYS A 25 10.72 -2.39 -0.62
N PRO A 26 9.92 -3.24 -1.31
CA PRO A 26 8.99 -4.16 -0.66
C PRO A 26 9.64 -5.23 0.20
N LEU A 27 10.94 -5.48 0.01
CA LEU A 27 11.72 -6.47 0.74
C LEU A 27 12.42 -5.92 1.98
N VAL A 28 12.37 -4.60 2.20
CA VAL A 28 12.87 -3.98 3.43
C VAL A 28 12.11 -4.54 4.62
N GLU A 29 12.85 -4.92 5.66
CA GLU A 29 12.28 -5.50 6.88
C GLU A 29 11.83 -4.43 7.86
N VAL A 30 10.70 -4.70 8.50
CA VAL A 30 10.16 -3.96 9.65
C VAL A 30 9.92 -4.99 10.75
N ALA A 31 10.60 -4.85 11.88
CA ALA A 31 10.53 -5.79 12.99
C ALA A 31 10.68 -7.27 12.56
N GLY A 32 11.71 -7.55 11.72
CA GLY A 32 12.10 -8.90 11.32
C GLY A 32 11.24 -9.57 10.24
N ALA A 33 10.31 -8.84 9.59
CA ALA A 33 9.56 -9.34 8.44
C ALA A 33 9.53 -8.29 7.32
N SER A 34 9.65 -8.73 6.06
CA SER A 34 9.58 -7.82 4.92
C SER A 34 8.24 -7.11 4.85
N MET A 35 8.23 -5.86 4.38
CA MET A 35 6.98 -5.11 4.19
C MET A 35 5.99 -5.87 3.32
N LEU A 36 6.46 -6.53 2.25
CA LEU A 36 5.63 -7.38 1.40
C LEU A 36 4.96 -8.50 2.22
N SER A 37 5.71 -9.20 3.08
CA SER A 37 5.15 -10.26 3.92
C SER A 37 4.07 -9.72 4.84
N ARG A 38 4.33 -8.61 5.53
CA ARG A 38 3.37 -7.98 6.46
C ARG A 38 2.07 -7.57 5.77
N VAL A 39 2.17 -6.90 4.62
CA VAL A 39 0.99 -6.50 3.85
C VAL A 39 0.22 -7.72 3.34
N THR A 40 0.94 -8.75 2.86
CA THR A 40 0.31 -9.99 2.40
C THR A 40 -0.43 -10.71 3.53
N ASP A 41 0.18 -10.78 4.72
CA ASP A 41 -0.43 -11.44 5.88
C ASP A 41 -1.68 -10.69 6.35
N ALA A 42 -1.66 -9.35 6.35
CA ALA A 42 -2.83 -8.53 6.66
C ALA A 42 -3.97 -8.75 5.66
N LEU A 43 -3.66 -8.79 4.36
CA LEU A 43 -4.65 -9.06 3.31
C LEU A 43 -5.24 -10.47 3.42
N ARG A 44 -4.42 -11.48 3.71
CA ARG A 44 -4.90 -12.86 3.88
C ARG A 44 -5.76 -13.05 5.12
N ALA A 45 -5.53 -12.25 6.14
CA ALA A 45 -6.32 -12.28 7.37
C ALA A 45 -7.62 -11.46 7.28
N SER A 46 -7.81 -10.67 6.21
CA SER A 46 -9.02 -9.88 5.95
C SER A 46 -10.09 -10.70 5.22
N GLU A 47 -11.26 -10.11 5.01
CA GLU A 47 -12.40 -10.74 4.30
C GLU A 47 -12.25 -10.75 2.77
N VAL A 48 -11.11 -10.34 2.20
CA VAL A 48 -10.90 -10.39 0.74
C VAL A 48 -10.74 -11.83 0.27
N GLU A 49 -11.36 -12.18 -0.85
CA GLU A 49 -11.40 -13.56 -1.33
C GLU A 49 -10.05 -14.01 -1.91
N THR A 50 -9.36 -13.13 -2.62
CA THR A 50 -8.10 -13.44 -3.29
C THR A 50 -7.09 -12.30 -3.14
N VAL A 51 -5.81 -12.66 -3.02
CA VAL A 51 -4.70 -11.70 -2.92
C VAL A 51 -3.75 -11.93 -4.09
N HIS A 52 -3.40 -10.87 -4.80
CA HIS A 52 -2.42 -10.87 -5.90
C HIS A 52 -1.31 -9.86 -5.63
N ALA A 53 -0.09 -10.22 -5.93
CA ALA A 53 1.03 -9.29 -5.97
C ALA A 53 1.17 -8.73 -7.40
N VAL A 54 0.98 -7.43 -7.55
CA VAL A 54 1.22 -6.73 -8.83
C VAL A 54 2.68 -6.33 -8.87
N VAL A 55 3.43 -6.88 -9.79
CA VAL A 55 4.88 -6.73 -9.89
C VAL A 55 5.28 -6.17 -11.26
N SER A 56 6.30 -5.30 -11.28
CA SER A 56 6.86 -4.79 -12.52
C SER A 56 8.22 -5.43 -12.82
N PRO A 57 8.73 -5.35 -14.06
CA PRO A 57 10.05 -5.84 -14.42
C PRO A 57 11.21 -5.22 -13.62
N HIS A 58 10.95 -4.09 -12.93
CA HIS A 58 11.92 -3.36 -12.12
C HIS A 58 12.10 -3.94 -10.70
N ALA A 59 11.34 -4.98 -10.34
CA ALA A 59 11.34 -5.59 -9.01
C ALA A 59 11.33 -7.13 -9.08
N PRO A 60 12.37 -7.76 -9.67
CA PRO A 60 12.42 -9.22 -9.85
C PRO A 60 12.52 -9.98 -8.52
N GLU A 61 13.28 -9.48 -7.54
CA GLU A 61 13.41 -10.11 -6.22
C GLU A 61 12.08 -10.07 -5.45
N THR A 62 11.33 -8.98 -5.59
CA THR A 62 9.98 -8.86 -5.03
C THR A 62 9.02 -9.88 -5.66
N ALA A 63 9.12 -10.10 -6.99
CA ALA A 63 8.33 -11.12 -7.67
C ALA A 63 8.67 -12.53 -7.17
N ASP A 64 9.96 -12.85 -7.01
CA ASP A 64 10.41 -14.13 -6.46
C ASP A 64 9.94 -14.32 -5.01
N ARG A 65 10.02 -13.28 -4.22
CA ARG A 65 9.50 -13.31 -2.84
C ARG A 65 8.00 -13.54 -2.80
N ALA A 66 7.21 -12.86 -3.64
CA ALA A 66 5.76 -13.08 -3.72
C ALA A 66 5.44 -14.54 -4.06
N ARG A 67 6.14 -15.12 -5.04
CA ARG A 67 6.01 -16.55 -5.38
C ARG A 67 6.36 -17.47 -4.20
N SER A 68 7.43 -17.18 -3.47
CA SER A 68 7.82 -17.93 -2.27
C SER A 68 6.78 -17.89 -1.15
N LEU A 69 6.03 -16.79 -1.07
CA LEU A 69 4.89 -16.64 -0.16
C LEU A 69 3.61 -17.30 -0.71
N SER A 70 3.67 -17.97 -1.87
CA SER A 70 2.49 -18.53 -2.54
C SER A 70 1.41 -17.48 -2.84
N VAL A 71 1.83 -16.27 -3.22
CA VAL A 71 0.95 -15.20 -3.69
C VAL A 71 0.96 -15.20 -5.21
N PRO A 72 -0.18 -15.37 -5.88
CA PRO A 72 -0.27 -15.20 -7.33
C PRO A 72 0.27 -13.84 -7.76
N THR A 73 1.08 -13.81 -8.81
CA THR A 73 1.67 -12.56 -9.33
C THR A 73 0.98 -12.12 -10.61
N ILE A 74 0.75 -10.82 -10.73
CA ILE A 74 0.34 -10.17 -11.97
C ILE A 74 1.52 -9.32 -12.44
N GLU A 75 2.11 -9.72 -13.56
CA GLU A 75 3.20 -8.98 -14.18
C GLU A 75 2.63 -7.82 -14.99
N THR A 76 3.21 -6.62 -14.81
CA THR A 76 2.78 -5.40 -15.49
C THR A 76 3.91 -4.82 -16.31
N PRO A 77 3.64 -3.91 -17.27
CA PRO A 77 4.68 -3.31 -18.11
C PRO A 77 5.75 -2.52 -17.35
N GLY A 78 5.41 -2.00 -16.15
CA GLY A 78 6.32 -1.15 -15.38
C GLY A 78 6.39 0.29 -15.88
N ASP A 79 5.38 0.72 -16.63
CA ASP A 79 5.27 2.06 -17.23
C ASP A 79 4.73 3.12 -16.25
N GLY A 80 4.62 2.75 -14.99
CA GLY A 80 4.17 3.61 -13.91
C GLY A 80 2.87 3.15 -13.24
N TYR A 81 2.62 3.74 -12.07
CA TYR A 81 1.55 3.29 -11.17
C TYR A 81 0.17 3.17 -11.85
N VAL A 82 -0.25 4.17 -12.62
CA VAL A 82 -1.59 4.18 -13.24
C VAL A 82 -1.71 3.11 -14.32
N SER A 83 -0.67 2.93 -15.15
CA SER A 83 -0.63 1.91 -16.19
C SER A 83 -0.65 0.51 -15.57
N ASP A 84 0.20 0.29 -14.57
CA ASP A 84 0.31 -1.00 -13.89
C ASP A 84 -0.98 -1.36 -13.13
N LEU A 85 -1.61 -0.38 -12.47
CA LEU A 85 -2.89 -0.55 -11.80
C LEU A 85 -3.99 -0.95 -12.80
N ARG A 86 -4.04 -0.28 -13.95
CA ARG A 86 -5.04 -0.58 -14.99
C ARG A 86 -4.87 -2.02 -15.50
N ALA A 87 -3.65 -2.43 -15.82
CA ALA A 87 -3.36 -3.80 -16.28
C ALA A 87 -3.75 -4.83 -15.22
N ALA A 88 -3.49 -4.56 -13.95
CA ALA A 88 -3.90 -5.43 -12.85
C ALA A 88 -5.42 -5.55 -12.75
N LEU A 89 -6.15 -4.42 -12.83
CA LEU A 89 -7.62 -4.39 -12.77
C LEU A 89 -8.29 -5.07 -13.98
N GLU A 90 -7.63 -5.08 -15.14
CA GLU A 90 -8.11 -5.85 -16.31
C GLU A 90 -8.03 -7.37 -16.04
N THR A 91 -7.11 -7.81 -15.18
CA THR A 91 -6.94 -9.22 -14.79
C THR A 91 -7.88 -9.62 -13.67
N VAL A 92 -7.99 -8.82 -12.60
CA VAL A 92 -8.77 -9.21 -11.40
C VAL A 92 -10.21 -8.74 -11.43
N GLY A 93 -10.53 -7.75 -12.24
CA GLY A 93 -11.88 -7.13 -12.30
C GLY A 93 -12.11 -6.10 -11.18
N ARG A 94 -13.36 -5.63 -11.10
CA ARG A 94 -13.87 -4.71 -10.09
C ARG A 94 -15.10 -5.32 -9.41
N PRO A 95 -15.36 -5.02 -8.12
CA PRO A 95 -14.56 -4.18 -7.24
C PRO A 95 -13.27 -4.88 -6.78
N ALA A 96 -12.21 -4.12 -6.54
CA ALA A 96 -10.93 -4.62 -6.05
C ALA A 96 -10.35 -3.69 -4.99
N VAL A 97 -9.71 -4.26 -3.96
CA VAL A 97 -8.93 -3.48 -3.00
C VAL A 97 -7.50 -3.38 -3.50
N THR A 98 -6.92 -2.19 -3.47
CA THR A 98 -5.51 -1.98 -3.79
C THR A 98 -4.77 -1.44 -2.57
N VAL A 99 -3.60 -2.01 -2.30
CA VAL A 99 -2.75 -1.63 -1.17
C VAL A 99 -1.31 -1.51 -1.65
N PRO A 100 -0.56 -0.48 -1.25
CA PRO A 100 0.86 -0.39 -1.56
C PRO A 100 1.66 -1.33 -0.65
N ALA A 101 2.75 -1.88 -1.17
CA ALA A 101 3.62 -2.76 -0.40
C ALA A 101 4.46 -2.05 0.68
N ASP A 102 4.42 -0.71 0.72
CA ASP A 102 5.16 0.11 1.67
C ASP A 102 4.34 0.57 2.89
N LEU A 103 3.25 -0.13 3.18
CA LEU A 103 2.36 0.12 4.33
C LEU A 103 2.47 -1.03 5.36
N PRO A 104 3.63 -1.20 6.04
CA PRO A 104 3.96 -2.39 6.84
C PRO A 104 3.11 -2.57 8.09
N LEU A 105 2.38 -1.54 8.52
CA LEU A 105 1.51 -1.58 9.70
C LEU A 105 0.03 -1.82 9.34
N LEU A 106 -0.24 -2.18 8.08
CA LEU A 106 -1.58 -2.60 7.66
C LEU A 106 -2.06 -3.77 8.50
N ALA A 107 -3.31 -3.75 8.90
CA ALA A 107 -3.99 -4.85 9.58
C ALA A 107 -5.23 -5.26 8.79
N ALA A 108 -5.71 -6.50 8.98
CA ALA A 108 -6.91 -7.01 8.34
C ALA A 108 -8.12 -6.07 8.50
N GLY A 109 -8.37 -5.61 9.73
CA GLY A 109 -9.48 -4.70 10.02
C GLY A 109 -9.46 -3.40 9.21
N HIS A 110 -8.28 -2.88 8.81
CA HIS A 110 -8.22 -1.69 7.95
C HIS A 110 -8.76 -1.95 6.54
N VAL A 111 -8.54 -3.16 6.05
CA VAL A 111 -9.04 -3.61 4.74
C VAL A 111 -10.54 -3.82 4.80
N ASP A 112 -10.99 -4.52 5.84
CA ASP A 112 -12.40 -4.84 6.07
C ASP A 112 -13.23 -3.57 6.29
N ASP A 113 -12.72 -2.61 7.07
CA ASP A 113 -13.34 -1.30 7.28
C ASP A 113 -13.45 -0.50 5.96
N ALA A 114 -12.43 -0.53 5.12
CA ALA A 114 -12.45 0.16 3.82
C ALA A 114 -13.50 -0.48 2.89
N VAL A 115 -13.61 -1.80 2.87
CA VAL A 115 -14.61 -2.53 2.07
C VAL A 115 -16.02 -2.27 2.61
N ALA A 116 -16.21 -2.31 3.93
CA ALA A 116 -17.50 -2.02 4.56
C ALA A 116 -17.96 -0.59 4.27
N GLU A 117 -17.07 0.40 4.35
CA GLU A 117 -17.37 1.79 4.07
C GLU A 117 -17.70 2.01 2.58
N ALA A 118 -16.96 1.38 1.66
CA ALA A 118 -17.24 1.44 0.24
C ALA A 118 -18.61 0.83 -0.13
N ARG A 119 -19.01 -0.23 0.55
CA ARG A 119 -20.35 -0.83 0.44
C ARG A 119 -21.43 0.08 1.03
N HIS A 120 -21.17 0.67 2.19
CA HIS A 120 -22.12 1.56 2.86
C HIS A 120 -22.43 2.81 2.02
N ARG A 121 -21.44 3.35 1.33
CA ARG A 121 -21.59 4.52 0.46
C ARG A 121 -22.10 4.19 -0.93
N GLY A 122 -22.12 2.92 -1.33
CA GLY A 122 -22.63 2.48 -2.61
C GLY A 122 -24.14 2.80 -2.74
N ASP A 123 -24.56 3.22 -3.92
CA ASP A 123 -25.95 3.59 -4.23
C ASP A 123 -26.86 2.38 -4.53
N GLY A 124 -26.34 1.17 -4.34
CA GLY A 124 -27.04 -0.08 -4.67
C GLY A 124 -27.13 -0.40 -6.17
N ARG A 125 -26.47 0.39 -7.02
CA ARG A 125 -26.38 0.14 -8.46
C ARG A 125 -25.10 -0.63 -8.79
N GLY A 126 -25.11 -1.38 -9.86
CA GLY A 126 -23.95 -2.18 -10.28
C GLY A 126 -23.52 -3.18 -9.19
N SER A 127 -22.27 -3.12 -8.75
CA SER A 127 -21.72 -3.95 -7.68
C SER A 127 -22.24 -3.59 -6.28
N GLY A 128 -22.95 -2.46 -6.13
CA GLY A 128 -23.33 -1.91 -4.82
C GLY A 128 -22.15 -1.38 -4.01
N VAL A 129 -21.00 -1.18 -4.65
CA VAL A 129 -19.75 -0.69 -4.03
C VAL A 129 -19.29 0.57 -4.75
N THR A 130 -18.91 1.61 -4.03
CA THR A 130 -18.34 2.83 -4.60
C THR A 130 -16.82 2.82 -4.52
N SER A 131 -16.15 3.56 -5.42
CA SER A 131 -14.71 3.76 -5.30
C SER A 131 -14.40 4.59 -4.06
N LEU A 132 -13.39 4.17 -3.28
CA LEU A 132 -13.02 4.79 -2.00
C LEU A 132 -11.51 4.91 -1.86
N ALA A 133 -11.03 6.10 -1.53
CA ALA A 133 -9.66 6.33 -1.10
C ALA A 133 -9.62 6.54 0.42
N VAL A 134 -8.88 5.70 1.14
CA VAL A 134 -8.65 5.90 2.58
C VAL A 134 -7.55 6.93 2.78
N CYS A 135 -7.87 8.01 3.48
CA CYS A 135 -6.96 9.11 3.74
C CYS A 135 -6.79 9.37 5.25
N VAL A 136 -5.66 9.92 5.62
CA VAL A 136 -5.42 10.46 6.96
C VAL A 136 -5.28 11.98 6.88
N PRO A 137 -5.68 12.76 7.89
CA PRO A 137 -5.33 14.17 7.95
C PRO A 137 -3.81 14.34 7.85
N ALA A 138 -3.32 15.23 6.98
CA ALA A 138 -1.88 15.47 6.82
C ALA A 138 -1.21 15.92 8.13
N ALA A 139 -1.98 16.54 9.02
CA ALA A 139 -1.54 16.89 10.37
C ALA A 139 -1.16 15.66 11.23
N VAL A 140 -1.84 14.51 11.05
CA VAL A 140 -1.50 13.27 11.75
C VAL A 140 -0.12 12.79 11.31
N LYS A 141 0.14 12.70 9.99
CA LYS A 141 1.47 12.33 9.46
C LYS A 141 2.56 13.24 10.01
N ARG A 142 2.36 14.57 9.94
CA ARG A 142 3.34 15.55 10.44
C ARG A 142 3.61 15.39 11.94
N ARG A 143 2.56 15.16 12.74
CA ARG A 143 2.69 15.00 14.20
C ARG A 143 3.44 13.73 14.57
N LEU A 144 3.31 12.67 13.79
CA LEU A 144 4.04 11.42 13.95
C LEU A 144 5.49 11.50 13.44
N GLY A 145 5.84 12.51 12.66
CA GLY A 145 7.13 12.59 11.96
C GLY A 145 7.19 11.76 10.68
N ALA A 146 6.04 11.24 10.22
CA ALA A 146 5.96 10.50 8.95
C ALA A 146 6.07 11.43 7.74
N SER A 147 6.63 10.93 6.65
CA SER A 147 6.73 11.69 5.40
C SER A 147 5.35 11.98 4.78
N VAL A 148 5.22 13.19 4.20
CA VAL A 148 4.03 13.61 3.45
C VAL A 148 4.46 13.91 2.02
N ASP A 149 4.36 12.90 1.15
CA ASP A 149 4.77 13.03 -0.26
C ASP A 149 3.64 13.52 -1.17
N THR A 150 2.39 13.20 -0.79
CA THR A 150 1.19 13.61 -1.51
C THR A 150 0.14 14.06 -0.50
N ALA A 151 -0.48 15.19 -0.77
CA ALA A 151 -1.61 15.71 0.00
C ALA A 151 -2.51 16.57 -0.89
N PHE A 152 -3.79 16.64 -0.55
CA PHE A 152 -4.78 17.47 -1.24
C PHE A 152 -5.82 18.00 -0.25
N ASP A 153 -6.55 19.02 -0.65
CA ASP A 153 -7.60 19.61 0.19
C ASP A 153 -8.91 18.81 0.03
N HIS A 154 -9.53 18.48 1.16
CA HIS A 154 -10.80 17.77 1.24
C HIS A 154 -11.57 18.22 2.47
N ASP A 155 -12.85 18.62 2.29
CA ASP A 155 -13.77 19.08 3.35
C ASP A 155 -13.15 20.10 4.34
N GLY A 156 -12.42 21.09 3.79
CA GLY A 156 -11.83 22.17 4.58
C GLY A 156 -10.56 21.80 5.34
N GLY A 157 -10.00 20.61 5.10
CA GLY A 157 -8.73 20.14 5.65
C GLY A 157 -7.80 19.57 4.59
N THR A 158 -6.50 19.53 4.88
CA THR A 158 -5.52 18.86 4.03
C THR A 158 -5.38 17.42 4.45
N VAL A 159 -5.59 16.48 3.52
CA VAL A 159 -5.51 15.03 3.74
C VAL A 159 -4.41 14.39 2.88
N ALA A 160 -3.90 13.27 3.33
CA ALA A 160 -2.89 12.47 2.64
C ALA A 160 -3.43 11.06 2.41
N PRO A 161 -3.37 10.52 1.18
CA PRO A 161 -3.80 9.15 0.91
C PRO A 161 -2.88 8.15 1.62
N THR A 162 -3.47 7.10 2.16
CA THR A 162 -2.75 5.98 2.77
C THR A 162 -2.24 5.00 1.72
N GLY A 163 -2.87 5.00 0.55
CA GLY A 163 -2.69 4.01 -0.51
C GLY A 163 -3.65 2.82 -0.42
N VAL A 164 -4.43 2.69 0.65
CA VAL A 164 -5.54 1.74 0.70
C VAL A 164 -6.70 2.33 -0.10
N ASN A 165 -7.10 1.65 -1.17
CA ASN A 165 -8.22 2.08 -2.00
C ASN A 165 -9.13 0.90 -2.32
N VAL A 166 -10.43 1.15 -2.39
CA VAL A 166 -11.39 0.28 -3.07
C VAL A 166 -11.63 0.87 -4.45
N VAL A 167 -11.38 0.10 -5.49
CA VAL A 167 -11.59 0.51 -6.88
C VAL A 167 -12.83 -0.19 -7.41
N ALA A 168 -13.87 0.57 -7.68
CA ALA A 168 -15.13 0.10 -8.20
C ALA A 168 -15.54 0.94 -9.42
N ASP A 169 -16.73 0.70 -9.95
CA ASP A 169 -17.34 1.57 -10.96
C ASP A 169 -18.08 2.69 -10.24
N GLY A 170 -18.00 3.91 -10.76
CA GLY A 170 -18.67 5.09 -10.21
C GLY A 170 -17.69 6.16 -9.70
N ASP A 171 -18.23 7.11 -8.94
CA ASP A 171 -17.48 8.27 -8.46
C ASP A 171 -16.51 7.88 -7.36
N ASP A 172 -15.35 8.55 -7.33
CA ASP A 172 -14.36 8.41 -6.28
C ASP A 172 -14.81 9.14 -5.00
N THR A 173 -14.73 8.47 -3.87
CA THR A 173 -15.04 9.03 -2.55
C THR A 173 -13.82 8.95 -1.63
N VAL A 174 -13.83 9.76 -0.56
CA VAL A 174 -12.75 9.80 0.44
C VAL A 174 -13.29 9.38 1.80
N ALA A 175 -12.66 8.38 2.43
CA ALA A 175 -12.87 8.05 3.82
C ALA A 175 -11.70 8.55 4.67
N LEU A 176 -12.01 9.20 5.79
CA LEU A 176 -10.98 9.67 6.73
C LEU A 176 -10.77 8.65 7.84
N THR A 177 -9.50 8.39 8.14
CA THR A 177 -9.09 7.65 9.33
C THR A 177 -8.05 8.43 10.14
N TYR A 178 -8.01 8.18 11.43
CA TYR A 178 -7.02 8.75 12.35
C TYR A 178 -6.07 7.68 12.88
N ASP A 179 -6.13 6.46 12.34
CA ASP A 179 -5.23 5.38 12.75
C ASP A 179 -3.79 5.69 12.32
N ALA A 180 -2.91 5.79 13.33
CA ALA A 180 -1.50 6.11 13.12
C ALA A 180 -0.80 5.08 12.22
N ARG A 181 -1.24 3.82 12.25
CA ARG A 181 -0.66 2.72 11.45
C ARG A 181 -0.84 2.96 9.95
N LEU A 182 -1.97 3.55 9.54
CA LEU A 182 -2.24 3.91 8.15
C LEU A 182 -1.58 5.23 7.73
N ALA A 183 -1.00 5.98 8.68
CA ALA A 183 -0.25 7.19 8.38
C ALA A 183 1.21 6.94 7.98
N VAL A 184 1.71 5.70 8.09
CA VAL A 184 3.13 5.38 7.88
C VAL A 184 3.33 4.55 6.62
N ASN A 185 3.56 5.24 5.49
CA ASN A 185 4.14 4.64 4.29
C ASN A 185 5.67 4.79 4.37
N VAL A 186 6.41 3.71 4.27
CA VAL A 186 7.88 3.74 4.38
C VAL A 186 8.49 4.22 3.07
N ASN A 187 8.78 5.52 2.99
CA ASN A 187 9.41 6.16 1.84
C ASN A 187 10.85 6.65 2.13
N ARG A 188 11.16 6.86 3.40
CA ARG A 188 12.44 7.40 3.89
C ARG A 188 12.90 6.61 5.12
N PRO A 189 14.19 6.68 5.50
CA PRO A 189 14.71 6.00 6.69
C PRO A 189 13.93 6.32 7.97
N GLN A 190 13.53 7.58 8.16
CA GLN A 190 12.71 8.00 9.31
C GLN A 190 11.34 7.33 9.39
N ASP A 191 10.73 7.02 8.23
CA ASP A 191 9.45 6.30 8.19
C ASP A 191 9.64 4.84 8.62
N LEU A 192 10.81 4.25 8.30
CA LEU A 192 11.16 2.90 8.74
C LEU A 192 11.32 2.84 10.25
N GLU A 193 12.10 3.77 10.84
CA GLU A 193 12.26 3.87 12.29
C GLU A 193 10.90 4.05 13.00
N LEU A 194 10.03 4.87 12.44
CA LEU A 194 8.68 5.09 12.97
C LEU A 194 7.82 3.82 12.86
N ALA A 195 7.89 3.11 11.74
CA ALA A 195 7.17 1.85 11.55
C ALA A 195 7.63 0.79 12.56
N GLU A 196 8.94 0.67 12.81
CA GLU A 196 9.49 -0.23 13.81
C GLU A 196 9.03 0.14 15.23
N ALA A 197 9.04 1.42 15.57
CA ALA A 197 8.59 1.90 16.89
C ALA A 197 7.10 1.65 17.14
N LEU A 198 6.27 1.66 16.10
CA LEU A 198 4.82 1.40 16.20
C LEU A 198 4.45 -0.08 16.06
N CYS A 199 5.40 -0.93 15.71
CA CYS A 199 5.19 -2.37 15.50
C CYS A 199 5.29 -3.18 16.81
N GLY A 200 5.83 -2.57 17.89
CA GLY A 200 6.10 -3.20 19.18
C GLY A 200 4.88 -3.42 20.07
#